data_f69549d030382e8476bb657b1c94525e
#
_entry.id   f69549d030382e8476bb657b1c94525e
#
_cell.length_a   1.000
_cell.length_b   1.000
_cell.length_c   1.000
_cell.angle_alpha   90.00
_cell.angle_beta   90.00
_cell.angle_gamma   90.00
#
_symmetry.space_group_name_H-M   'P 1'
#
loop_
_entity.id
_entity.type
_entity.pdbx_description
1 polymer ?
#
loop_
_entity_poly.entity_id
_entity_poly.type
_entity_poly.pdbx_seq_one_letter_code
_entity_poly.pdbx_strand_id
1 'polypeptide(L)'
;MTRIRRILSHIYHAIRHYWFDAYHYVHHSLMSGYNRSQEQFIGKITLYAHVVEKGLTMPQMRYNFGEANIRTLIQLLNEYIEYPYDTQDVLFISAISNVFEYESVHKNKGIVLPADIEESIAKLHAQFPTTPALHQLLVSKREMYHHGDFAYIATNRHSVRNFCGQVTSERLDDAIRLASTAPSACNRQPNHVHIIESTHPHFQQILEMQHGSRGFGHLADKLLIISTSLVAYNGI
;
A
#
# COMPACT_ATOMS: atom_id res chain seq x y z
N MET A 1 32.80 -13.60 32.36
CA MET A 1 32.60 -14.12 31.00
C MET A 1 33.70 -13.58 30.09
N THR A 2 34.47 -14.42 29.41
CA THR A 2 35.56 -13.98 28.52
C THR A 2 34.93 -13.23 27.31
N ARG A 3 35.64 -12.25 26.74
CA ARG A 3 35.22 -11.48 25.56
C ARG A 3 34.79 -12.40 24.41
N ILE A 4 35.49 -13.53 24.22
CA ILE A 4 35.19 -14.53 23.18
C ILE A 4 33.83 -15.20 23.42
N ARG A 5 33.50 -15.61 24.64
CA ARG A 5 32.19 -16.21 24.95
C ARG A 5 31.04 -15.26 24.64
N ARG A 6 31.22 -13.96 24.89
CA ARG A 6 30.22 -12.94 24.59
C ARG A 6 30.02 -12.80 23.09
N ILE A 7 31.10 -12.77 22.30
CA ILE A 7 31.02 -12.71 20.83
C ILE A 7 30.32 -13.94 20.27
N LEU A 8 30.69 -15.14 20.69
CA LEU A 8 30.08 -16.39 20.27
C LEU A 8 28.57 -16.45 20.62
N SER A 9 28.21 -15.97 21.81
CA SER A 9 26.79 -15.86 22.19
C SER A 9 26.01 -14.92 21.27
N HIS A 10 26.57 -13.76 20.93
CA HIS A 10 25.92 -12.81 20.00
C HIS A 10 25.76 -13.41 18.61
N ILE A 11 26.78 -14.09 18.10
CA ILE A 11 26.70 -14.79 16.78
C ILE A 11 25.63 -15.87 16.83
N TYR A 12 25.58 -16.69 17.87
CA TYR A 12 24.58 -17.72 18.03
C TYR A 12 23.14 -17.13 18.02
N HIS A 13 22.92 -16.08 18.78
CA HIS A 13 21.60 -15.41 18.81
C HIS A 13 21.25 -14.81 17.45
N ALA A 14 22.18 -14.17 16.76
CA ALA A 14 21.96 -13.61 15.44
C ALA A 14 21.56 -14.70 14.42
N ILE A 15 22.27 -15.84 14.40
CA ILE A 15 21.95 -16.97 13.53
C ILE A 15 20.56 -17.55 13.86
N ARG A 16 20.28 -17.74 15.15
CA ARG A 16 18.98 -18.27 15.60
C ARG A 16 17.81 -17.37 15.18
N HIS A 17 17.95 -16.05 15.34
CA HIS A 17 16.91 -15.10 14.93
C HIS A 17 16.75 -15.09 13.42
N TYR A 18 17.85 -15.08 12.67
CA TYR A 18 17.80 -15.16 11.20
C TYR A 18 17.05 -16.41 10.70
N TRP A 19 17.34 -17.59 11.27
CA TRP A 19 16.63 -18.81 10.91
C TRP A 19 15.17 -18.80 11.31
N PHE A 20 14.84 -18.23 12.46
CA PHE A 20 13.47 -18.05 12.89
C PHE A 20 12.70 -17.16 11.91
N ASP A 21 13.24 -15.99 11.57
CA ASP A 21 12.61 -15.07 10.63
C ASP A 21 12.52 -15.67 9.23
N ALA A 22 13.57 -16.33 8.73
CA ALA A 22 13.56 -17.00 7.43
C ALA A 22 12.49 -18.09 7.36
N TYR A 23 12.34 -18.90 8.42
CA TYR A 23 11.30 -19.92 8.51
C TYR A 23 9.91 -19.29 8.44
N HIS A 24 9.63 -18.29 9.25
CA HIS A 24 8.34 -17.61 9.27
C HIS A 24 8.04 -16.88 7.95
N TYR A 25 9.05 -16.24 7.36
CA TYR A 25 8.91 -15.59 6.07
C TYR A 25 8.52 -16.59 4.97
N VAL A 26 9.23 -17.71 4.89
CA VAL A 26 8.97 -18.74 3.87
C VAL A 26 7.57 -19.38 4.05
N HIS A 27 7.13 -19.60 5.29
CA HIS A 27 5.88 -20.33 5.55
C HIS A 27 4.65 -19.43 5.63
N HIS A 28 4.81 -18.17 6.05
CA HIS A 28 3.67 -17.28 6.36
C HIS A 28 3.60 -16.03 5.49
N SER A 29 4.62 -15.73 4.66
CA SER A 29 4.53 -14.57 3.76
C SER A 29 3.57 -14.81 2.60
N LEU A 30 3.16 -13.74 1.93
CA LEU A 30 2.37 -13.81 0.69
C LEU A 30 3.07 -14.56 -0.44
N MET A 31 4.40 -14.69 -0.38
CA MET A 31 5.22 -15.40 -1.36
C MET A 31 5.29 -16.90 -1.09
N SER A 32 4.81 -17.37 0.07
CA SER A 32 4.83 -18.79 0.42
C SER A 32 3.91 -19.57 -0.50
N GLY A 33 4.47 -20.55 -1.20
CA GLY A 33 3.70 -21.48 -2.03
C GLY A 33 3.04 -22.61 -1.23
N TYR A 34 3.29 -22.68 0.09
CA TYR A 34 3.00 -23.86 0.89
C TYR A 34 1.64 -23.88 1.58
N ASN A 35 1.10 -22.74 1.97
CA ASN A 35 -0.20 -22.66 2.60
C ASN A 35 -1.02 -21.54 1.96
N ARG A 36 -2.11 -21.89 1.31
CA ARG A 36 -3.10 -20.93 0.84
C ARG A 36 -4.13 -20.73 1.95
N SER A 37 -3.78 -19.96 3.00
CA SER A 37 -4.79 -19.54 3.95
C SER A 37 -5.65 -18.43 3.34
N GLN A 38 -6.86 -18.23 3.88
CA GLN A 38 -7.74 -17.14 3.46
C GLN A 38 -7.00 -15.79 3.53
N GLU A 39 -6.26 -15.55 4.62
CA GLU A 39 -5.51 -14.31 4.83
C GLU A 39 -4.43 -14.09 3.77
N GLN A 40 -3.71 -15.14 3.38
CA GLN A 40 -2.70 -15.04 2.31
C GLN A 40 -3.36 -14.76 0.95
N PHE A 41 -4.51 -15.37 0.69
CA PHE A 41 -5.26 -15.12 -0.53
C PHE A 41 -5.77 -13.68 -0.58
N ILE A 42 -6.41 -13.21 0.49
CA ILE A 42 -6.87 -11.81 0.63
C ILE A 42 -5.68 -10.85 0.51
N GLY A 43 -4.54 -11.16 1.11
CA GLY A 43 -3.33 -10.35 0.96
C GLY A 43 -2.87 -10.20 -0.49
N LYS A 44 -2.91 -11.28 -1.29
CA LYS A 44 -2.60 -11.22 -2.72
C LYS A 44 -3.64 -10.41 -3.51
N ILE A 45 -4.92 -10.67 -3.26
CA ILE A 45 -6.03 -9.95 -3.89
C ILE A 45 -5.88 -8.43 -3.61
N THR A 46 -5.66 -8.06 -2.35
CA THR A 46 -5.49 -6.66 -1.94
C THR A 46 -4.27 -6.00 -2.60
N LEU A 47 -3.16 -6.74 -2.76
CA LEU A 47 -1.97 -6.23 -3.45
C LEU A 47 -2.30 -5.84 -4.91
N TYR A 48 -2.96 -6.72 -5.67
CA TYR A 48 -3.32 -6.43 -7.06
C TYR A 48 -4.44 -5.41 -7.18
N ALA A 49 -5.43 -5.44 -6.28
CA ALA A 49 -6.48 -4.42 -6.20
C ALA A 49 -5.88 -3.03 -5.98
N HIS A 50 -4.90 -2.90 -5.08
CA HIS A 50 -4.19 -1.63 -4.84
C HIS A 50 -3.41 -1.14 -6.07
N VAL A 51 -2.81 -2.03 -6.86
CA VAL A 51 -2.14 -1.64 -8.12
C VAL A 51 -3.15 -1.05 -9.11
N VAL A 52 -4.34 -1.66 -9.24
CA VAL A 52 -5.42 -1.16 -10.11
C VAL A 52 -5.93 0.20 -9.59
N GLU A 53 -6.26 0.29 -8.30
CA GLU A 53 -6.68 1.53 -7.63
C GLU A 53 -5.68 2.67 -7.84
N LYS A 54 -4.39 2.39 -7.63
CA LYS A 54 -3.32 3.36 -7.86
C LYS A 54 -3.32 3.86 -9.29
N GLY A 55 -3.51 2.97 -10.29
CA GLY A 55 -3.60 3.35 -11.70
C GLY A 55 -4.78 4.27 -11.99
N LEU A 56 -5.94 3.98 -11.41
CA LEU A 56 -7.17 4.78 -11.53
C LEU A 56 -7.02 6.20 -10.95
N THR A 57 -6.13 6.39 -9.97
CA THR A 57 -5.90 7.69 -9.29
C THR A 57 -4.73 8.47 -9.86
N MET A 58 -4.12 8.04 -10.96
CA MET A 58 -2.99 8.77 -11.57
C MET A 58 -3.46 10.07 -12.24
N PRO A 59 -2.68 11.18 -12.10
CA PRO A 59 -3.01 12.47 -12.74
C PRO A 59 -3.16 12.37 -14.26
N GLN A 60 -2.34 11.51 -14.88
CA GLN A 60 -2.39 11.18 -16.31
C GLN A 60 -2.61 9.68 -16.48
N MET A 61 -3.85 9.26 -16.25
CA MET A 61 -4.22 7.86 -16.42
C MET A 61 -4.06 7.43 -17.88
N ARG A 62 -3.24 6.42 -18.11
CA ARG A 62 -3.16 5.76 -19.43
C ARG A 62 -4.30 4.76 -19.56
N TYR A 63 -5.00 4.79 -20.68
CA TYR A 63 -6.06 3.81 -20.96
C TYR A 63 -5.48 2.41 -21.16
N ASN A 64 -6.25 1.40 -20.81
CA ASN A 64 -5.82 0.00 -20.77
C ASN A 64 -4.55 -0.22 -19.94
N PHE A 65 -4.34 0.64 -18.93
CA PHE A 65 -3.22 0.45 -18.01
C PHE A 65 -3.38 -0.86 -17.23
N GLY A 66 -2.25 -1.50 -16.94
CA GLY A 66 -2.21 -2.61 -16.00
C GLY A 66 -3.00 -3.86 -16.43
N GLU A 67 -3.19 -4.12 -17.74
CA GLU A 67 -3.92 -5.30 -18.23
C GLU A 67 -3.47 -6.60 -17.57
N ALA A 68 -2.17 -6.81 -17.38
CA ALA A 68 -1.67 -7.99 -16.71
C ALA A 68 -2.12 -8.07 -15.24
N ASN A 69 -2.16 -6.91 -14.56
CA ASN A 69 -2.57 -6.85 -13.15
C ASN A 69 -4.07 -7.06 -12.98
N ILE A 70 -4.90 -6.50 -13.88
CA ILE A 70 -6.35 -6.72 -13.83
C ILE A 70 -6.70 -8.17 -14.13
N ARG A 71 -6.03 -8.82 -15.09
CA ARG A 71 -6.22 -10.25 -15.36
C ARG A 71 -5.85 -11.11 -14.16
N THR A 72 -4.69 -10.80 -13.53
CA THR A 72 -4.25 -11.51 -12.33
C THR A 72 -5.23 -11.30 -11.17
N LEU A 73 -5.74 -10.07 -10.98
CA LEU A 73 -6.73 -9.78 -9.95
C LEU A 73 -8.01 -10.58 -10.17
N ILE A 74 -8.55 -10.57 -11.38
CA ILE A 74 -9.77 -11.33 -11.73
C ILE A 74 -9.55 -12.84 -11.55
N GLN A 75 -8.38 -13.34 -11.95
CA GLN A 75 -8.03 -14.74 -11.72
C GLN A 75 -8.03 -15.09 -10.24
N LEU A 76 -7.39 -14.27 -9.41
CA LEU A 76 -7.34 -14.48 -7.96
C LEU A 76 -8.74 -14.41 -7.32
N LEU A 77 -9.60 -13.50 -7.76
CA LEU A 77 -10.98 -13.40 -7.29
C LEU A 77 -11.76 -14.67 -7.64
N ASN A 78 -11.64 -15.19 -8.86
CA ASN A 78 -12.30 -16.43 -9.27
C ASN A 78 -11.75 -17.64 -8.50
N GLU A 79 -10.42 -17.75 -8.34
CA GLU A 79 -9.83 -18.81 -7.51
C GLU A 79 -10.31 -18.74 -6.06
N TYR A 80 -10.45 -17.55 -5.48
CA TYR A 80 -10.93 -17.39 -4.09
C TYR A 80 -12.34 -17.97 -3.89
N ILE A 81 -13.22 -17.76 -4.87
CA ILE A 81 -14.61 -18.23 -4.85
C ILE A 81 -14.68 -19.78 -4.88
N GLU A 82 -13.69 -20.45 -5.46
CA GLU A 82 -13.61 -21.92 -5.50
C GLU A 82 -13.30 -22.55 -4.13
N TYR A 83 -12.80 -21.77 -3.18
CA TYR A 83 -12.52 -22.23 -1.82
C TYR A 83 -13.69 -21.89 -0.88
N PRO A 84 -13.83 -22.61 0.24
CA PRO A 84 -14.87 -22.33 1.23
C PRO A 84 -14.51 -21.11 2.11
N TYR A 85 -14.16 -19.99 1.46
CA TYR A 85 -13.79 -18.73 2.10
C TYR A 85 -14.98 -17.78 2.17
N ASP A 86 -14.89 -16.80 3.07
CA ASP A 86 -15.93 -15.79 3.24
C ASP A 86 -15.93 -14.80 2.07
N THR A 87 -16.90 -14.95 1.17
CA THR A 87 -17.12 -14.03 0.04
C THR A 87 -17.75 -12.69 0.44
N GLN A 88 -18.09 -12.50 1.72
CA GLN A 88 -18.53 -11.21 2.28
C GLN A 88 -17.37 -10.46 2.97
N ASP A 89 -16.16 -11.00 2.94
CA ASP A 89 -14.97 -10.30 3.42
C ASP A 89 -14.84 -8.91 2.79
N VAL A 90 -14.64 -7.90 3.62
CA VAL A 90 -14.63 -6.48 3.21
C VAL A 90 -13.54 -6.19 2.15
N LEU A 91 -12.36 -6.83 2.29
CA LEU A 91 -11.25 -6.64 1.35
C LEU A 91 -11.52 -7.34 0.02
N PHE A 92 -12.17 -8.51 0.07
CA PHE A 92 -12.60 -9.21 -1.12
C PHE A 92 -13.64 -8.40 -1.91
N ILE A 93 -14.69 -7.92 -1.25
CA ILE A 93 -15.72 -7.06 -1.88
C ILE A 93 -15.11 -5.75 -2.40
N SER A 94 -14.20 -5.13 -1.66
CA SER A 94 -13.48 -3.95 -2.11
C SER A 94 -12.66 -4.20 -3.38
N ALA A 95 -12.05 -5.37 -3.50
CA ALA A 95 -11.30 -5.74 -4.69
C ALA A 95 -12.21 -5.92 -5.92
N ILE A 96 -13.40 -6.50 -5.75
CA ILE A 96 -14.44 -6.57 -6.80
C ILE A 96 -14.87 -5.15 -7.21
N SER A 97 -15.11 -4.27 -6.23
CA SER A 97 -15.45 -2.86 -6.48
C SER A 97 -14.37 -2.13 -7.29
N ASN A 98 -13.09 -2.45 -7.09
CA ASN A 98 -11.99 -1.93 -7.90
C ASN A 98 -12.04 -2.41 -9.36
N VAL A 99 -12.40 -3.68 -9.58
CA VAL A 99 -12.58 -4.22 -10.94
C VAL A 99 -13.74 -3.53 -11.66
N PHE A 100 -14.86 -3.31 -10.97
CA PHE A 100 -16.03 -2.61 -11.52
C PHE A 100 -15.74 -1.12 -11.77
N GLU A 101 -14.93 -0.50 -10.95
CA GLU A 101 -14.46 0.87 -11.19
C GLU A 101 -13.58 0.95 -12.44
N TYR A 102 -12.67 -0.01 -12.62
CA TYR A 102 -11.83 -0.09 -13.80
C TYR A 102 -12.69 -0.16 -15.08
N GLU A 103 -13.69 -1.02 -15.09
CA GLU A 103 -14.64 -1.11 -16.21
C GLU A 103 -15.39 0.20 -16.43
N SER A 104 -15.99 0.75 -15.36
CA SER A 104 -16.77 1.98 -15.39
C SER A 104 -16.00 3.15 -16.00
N VAL A 105 -14.76 3.36 -15.56
CA VAL A 105 -13.88 4.44 -16.04
C VAL A 105 -13.57 4.27 -17.53
N HIS A 106 -13.29 3.05 -18.00
CA HIS A 106 -13.03 2.79 -19.42
C HIS A 106 -14.28 2.98 -20.27
N LYS A 107 -15.42 2.45 -19.86
CA LYS A 107 -16.72 2.64 -20.54
C LYS A 107 -17.10 4.13 -20.66
N ASN A 108 -16.95 4.89 -19.57
CA ASN A 108 -17.27 6.32 -19.55
C ASN A 108 -16.39 7.14 -20.51
N LYS A 109 -15.23 6.61 -20.88
CA LYS A 109 -14.30 7.21 -21.84
C LYS A 109 -14.46 6.64 -23.26
N GLY A 110 -15.40 5.75 -23.49
CA GLY A 110 -15.61 5.10 -24.79
C GLY A 110 -14.50 4.14 -25.19
N ILE A 111 -13.75 3.59 -24.21
CA ILE A 111 -12.63 2.68 -24.46
C ILE A 111 -13.13 1.25 -24.31
N VAL A 112 -12.88 0.46 -25.34
CA VAL A 112 -13.19 -0.97 -25.37
C VAL A 112 -12.09 -1.74 -24.64
N LEU A 113 -12.48 -2.52 -23.66
CA LEU A 113 -11.57 -3.43 -22.97
C LEU A 113 -11.31 -4.69 -23.83
N PRO A 114 -10.21 -5.41 -23.64
CA PRO A 114 -10.01 -6.73 -24.22
C PRO A 114 -11.16 -7.68 -23.91
N ALA A 115 -11.59 -8.45 -24.88
CA ALA A 115 -12.79 -9.29 -24.80
C ALA A 115 -12.75 -10.29 -23.63
N ASP A 116 -11.58 -10.85 -23.33
CA ASP A 116 -11.35 -11.75 -22.20
C ASP A 116 -11.58 -11.08 -20.85
N ILE A 117 -11.20 -9.80 -20.73
CA ILE A 117 -11.41 -8.99 -19.52
C ILE A 117 -12.90 -8.66 -19.39
N GLU A 118 -13.55 -8.20 -20.48
CA GLU A 118 -15.00 -7.88 -20.47
C GLU A 118 -15.83 -9.09 -20.06
N GLU A 119 -15.58 -10.25 -20.66
CA GLU A 119 -16.28 -11.49 -20.32
C GLU A 119 -16.10 -11.88 -18.85
N SER A 120 -14.88 -11.75 -18.35
CA SER A 120 -14.56 -12.08 -16.95
C SER A 120 -15.23 -11.12 -15.98
N ILE A 121 -15.29 -9.83 -16.29
CA ILE A 121 -16.00 -8.83 -15.49
C ILE A 121 -17.51 -9.08 -15.51
N ALA A 122 -18.08 -9.43 -16.67
CA ALA A 122 -19.49 -9.77 -16.77
C ALA A 122 -19.88 -10.97 -15.88
N LYS A 123 -19.01 -11.97 -15.77
CA LYS A 123 -19.18 -13.10 -14.83
C LYS A 123 -19.18 -12.63 -13.36
N LEU A 124 -18.28 -11.73 -13.00
CA LEU A 124 -18.25 -11.16 -11.64
C LEU A 124 -19.51 -10.33 -11.34
N HIS A 125 -20.02 -9.54 -12.30
CA HIS A 125 -21.30 -8.83 -12.13
C HIS A 125 -22.48 -9.78 -11.91
N ALA A 126 -22.51 -10.91 -12.61
CA ALA A 126 -23.56 -11.92 -12.41
C ALA A 126 -23.49 -12.57 -11.01
N GLN A 127 -22.30 -12.77 -10.46
CA GLN A 127 -22.09 -13.37 -9.13
C GLN A 127 -22.27 -12.36 -7.99
N PHE A 128 -21.93 -11.09 -8.22
CA PHE A 128 -21.95 -10.02 -7.21
C PHE A 128 -22.78 -8.79 -7.68
N PRO A 129 -24.07 -8.98 -8.00
CA PRO A 129 -24.89 -7.95 -8.65
C PRO A 129 -25.16 -6.72 -7.78
N THR A 130 -24.98 -6.83 -6.46
CA THR A 130 -25.20 -5.73 -5.52
C THR A 130 -23.93 -4.97 -5.15
N THR A 131 -22.77 -5.42 -5.63
CA THR A 131 -21.48 -4.76 -5.34
C THR A 131 -21.34 -3.53 -6.23
N PRO A 132 -21.21 -2.32 -5.67
CA PRO A 132 -21.06 -1.10 -6.45
C PRO A 132 -19.61 -0.92 -6.92
N ALA A 133 -19.40 -0.08 -7.94
CA ALA A 133 -18.08 0.40 -8.30
C ALA A 133 -17.48 1.27 -7.17
N LEU A 134 -16.14 1.32 -7.08
CA LEU A 134 -15.42 1.90 -5.94
C LEU A 134 -15.80 3.37 -5.66
N HIS A 135 -15.96 4.21 -6.71
CA HIS A 135 -16.31 5.63 -6.52
C HIS A 135 -17.64 5.81 -5.80
N GLN A 136 -18.60 4.91 -5.97
CA GLN A 136 -19.90 4.96 -5.30
C GLN A 136 -19.78 4.72 -3.79
N LEU A 137 -18.79 3.91 -3.36
CA LEU A 137 -18.50 3.68 -1.95
C LEU A 137 -17.86 4.90 -1.28
N LEU A 138 -17.04 5.65 -2.02
CA LEU A 138 -16.28 6.79 -1.48
C LEU A 138 -17.14 8.04 -1.28
N VAL A 139 -18.15 8.28 -2.13
CA VAL A 139 -19.00 9.48 -2.06
C VAL A 139 -19.87 9.49 -0.81
N SER A 140 -20.36 8.33 -0.38
CA SER A 140 -21.33 8.22 0.74
C SER A 140 -20.76 8.51 2.13
N LYS A 141 -19.43 8.60 2.31
CA LYS A 141 -18.79 8.74 3.63
C LYS A 141 -18.24 10.14 3.94
N ARG A 142 -18.17 11.05 2.94
CA ARG A 142 -17.49 12.36 3.12
C ARG A 142 -18.22 13.35 3.99
N GLU A 143 -19.53 13.21 4.17
CA GLU A 143 -20.36 14.23 4.86
C GLU A 143 -20.58 13.98 6.36
N MET A 144 -20.08 12.87 6.91
CA MET A 144 -20.47 12.39 8.24
C MET A 144 -19.67 12.98 9.40
N TYR A 145 -18.54 13.67 9.16
CA TYR A 145 -17.66 14.16 10.22
C TYR A 145 -17.30 15.64 10.06
N HIS A 146 -17.18 16.36 11.17
CA HIS A 146 -16.83 17.78 11.18
C HIS A 146 -15.34 17.99 10.88
N HIS A 147 -15.04 19.04 10.13
CA HIS A 147 -13.66 19.42 9.78
C HIS A 147 -12.87 19.72 11.07
N GLY A 148 -11.70 19.09 11.23
CA GLY A 148 -10.83 19.27 12.40
C GLY A 148 -11.00 18.23 13.51
N ASP A 149 -12.04 17.40 13.46
CA ASP A 149 -12.16 16.25 14.35
C ASP A 149 -11.19 15.12 13.94
N PHE A 150 -10.66 14.41 14.94
CA PHE A 150 -9.79 13.24 14.69
C PHE A 150 -10.50 12.18 13.84
N ALA A 151 -11.78 11.91 14.12
CA ALA A 151 -12.58 10.98 13.34
C ALA A 151 -12.70 11.42 11.87
N TYR A 152 -12.86 12.72 11.59
CA TYR A 152 -12.85 13.27 10.24
C TYR A 152 -11.52 13.01 9.55
N ILE A 153 -10.39 13.33 10.19
CA ILE A 153 -9.06 13.12 9.64
C ILE A 153 -8.82 11.63 9.35
N ALA A 154 -9.12 10.77 10.32
CA ALA A 154 -8.90 9.32 10.20
C ALA A 154 -9.70 8.69 9.05
N THR A 155 -10.93 9.12 8.84
CA THR A 155 -11.85 8.55 7.85
C THR A 155 -11.71 9.17 6.45
N ASN A 156 -11.28 10.43 6.37
CA ASN A 156 -11.14 11.14 5.09
C ASN A 156 -9.70 11.18 4.56
N ARG A 157 -8.70 10.82 5.38
CA ARG A 157 -7.32 10.71 4.91
C ARG A 157 -7.21 9.65 3.82
N HIS A 158 -6.67 10.01 2.70
CA HIS A 158 -6.35 9.11 1.59
C HIS A 158 -4.97 9.44 1.00
N SER A 159 -4.44 8.53 0.19
CA SER A 159 -3.18 8.76 -0.52
C SER A 159 -3.39 9.76 -1.66
N VAL A 160 -2.85 10.97 -1.51
CA VAL A 160 -2.85 11.98 -2.58
C VAL A 160 -1.70 11.69 -3.54
N ARG A 161 -2.00 11.70 -4.85
CA ARG A 161 -1.01 11.43 -5.91
C ARG A 161 -0.94 12.54 -6.96
N ASN A 162 -1.67 13.62 -6.74
CA ASN A 162 -1.66 14.80 -7.57
C ASN A 162 -1.22 16.00 -6.72
N PHE A 163 0.09 16.13 -6.55
CA PHE A 163 0.67 17.20 -5.75
C PHE A 163 0.68 18.50 -6.53
N CYS A 164 0.45 19.62 -5.86
CA CYS A 164 0.57 20.96 -6.40
C CYS A 164 1.06 21.93 -5.32
N GLY A 165 1.80 22.97 -5.74
CA GLY A 165 2.34 24.00 -4.85
C GLY A 165 3.53 23.52 -4.02
N GLN A 166 3.90 24.34 -3.04
CA GLN A 166 5.06 24.15 -2.18
C GLN A 166 4.63 24.07 -0.72
N VAL A 167 5.30 23.24 0.05
CA VAL A 167 5.16 23.18 1.50
C VAL A 167 6.21 24.06 2.13
N THR A 168 5.79 25.03 2.95
CA THR A 168 6.75 25.91 3.66
C THR A 168 7.52 25.12 4.72
N SER A 169 8.77 25.51 4.97
CA SER A 169 9.61 24.88 6.01
C SER A 169 8.94 24.93 7.38
N GLU A 170 8.28 26.04 7.73
CA GLU A 170 7.56 26.20 9.00
C GLU A 170 6.46 25.13 9.19
N ARG A 171 5.62 24.90 8.17
CA ARG A 171 4.58 23.86 8.23
C ARG A 171 5.16 22.47 8.37
N LEU A 172 6.30 22.25 7.70
CA LEU A 172 6.98 20.96 7.76
C LEU A 172 7.60 20.72 9.14
N ASP A 173 8.25 21.73 9.72
CA ASP A 173 8.83 21.68 11.05
C ASP A 173 7.74 21.45 12.11
N ASP A 174 6.58 22.09 11.98
CA ASP A 174 5.43 21.85 12.87
C ASP A 174 4.93 20.40 12.77
N ALA A 175 4.82 19.85 11.57
CA ALA A 175 4.42 18.47 11.37
C ALA A 175 5.44 17.47 11.95
N ILE A 176 6.74 17.73 11.76
CA ILE A 176 7.81 16.89 12.31
C ILE A 176 7.83 16.98 13.84
N ARG A 177 7.68 18.17 14.40
CA ARG A 177 7.60 18.37 15.84
C ARG A 177 6.41 17.63 16.44
N LEU A 178 5.25 17.67 15.80
CA LEU A 178 4.07 16.92 16.23
C LEU A 178 4.32 15.41 16.13
N ALA A 179 4.90 14.94 15.04
CA ALA A 179 5.24 13.54 14.86
C ALA A 179 6.26 13.03 15.92
N SER A 180 7.18 13.88 16.37
CA SER A 180 8.18 13.53 17.40
C SER A 180 7.59 13.29 18.79
N THR A 181 6.31 13.67 19.02
CA THR A 181 5.60 13.34 20.27
C THR A 181 5.15 11.88 20.33
N ALA A 182 5.25 11.13 19.22
CA ALA A 182 4.93 9.70 19.23
C ALA A 182 5.82 8.93 20.19
N PRO A 183 5.27 7.99 20.97
CA PRO A 183 6.07 7.19 21.88
C PRO A 183 7.09 6.33 21.13
N SER A 184 8.28 6.22 21.71
CA SER A 184 9.31 5.29 21.23
C SER A 184 9.66 4.28 22.32
N ALA A 185 10.21 3.12 21.95
CA ALA A 185 10.59 2.09 22.89
C ALA A 185 11.59 2.64 23.92
N CYS A 186 11.23 2.60 25.20
CA CYS A 186 12.01 3.18 26.32
C CYS A 186 12.37 4.67 26.12
N ASN A 187 11.57 5.41 25.38
CA ASN A 187 11.79 6.82 25.02
C ASN A 187 13.17 7.09 24.39
N ARG A 188 13.69 6.17 23.58
CA ARG A 188 15.03 6.27 22.98
C ARG A 188 15.12 7.25 21.83
N GLN A 189 13.99 7.64 21.24
CA GLN A 189 13.87 8.63 20.14
C GLN A 189 14.88 8.40 18.99
N PRO A 190 14.95 7.20 18.39
CA PRO A 190 16.03 6.84 17.47
C PRO A 190 15.79 7.33 16.04
N ASN A 191 14.66 7.97 15.77
CA ASN A 191 14.25 8.33 14.43
C ASN A 191 14.79 9.71 14.03
N HIS A 192 15.22 9.82 12.78
CA HIS A 192 15.68 11.07 12.16
C HIS A 192 14.88 11.32 10.89
N VAL A 193 14.54 12.58 10.64
CA VAL A 193 13.86 13.00 9.42
C VAL A 193 14.83 13.83 8.59
N HIS A 194 15.06 13.41 7.34
CA HIS A 194 15.89 14.13 6.38
C HIS A 194 14.97 14.73 5.33
N ILE A 195 15.08 16.03 5.11
CA ILE A 195 14.28 16.78 4.13
C ILE A 195 15.14 16.97 2.88
N ILE A 196 14.62 16.51 1.75
CA ILE A 196 15.27 16.66 0.44
C ILE A 196 14.35 17.52 -0.41
N GLU A 197 14.82 18.72 -0.74
CA GLU A 197 14.13 19.67 -1.62
C GLU A 197 14.11 19.16 -3.07
N SER A 198 13.09 19.53 -3.85
CA SER A 198 13.01 19.18 -5.28
C SER A 198 14.16 19.73 -6.11
N THR A 199 14.83 20.77 -5.62
CA THR A 199 16.03 21.38 -6.23
C THR A 199 17.33 20.63 -5.89
N HIS A 200 17.29 19.63 -4.99
CA HIS A 200 18.49 18.90 -4.60
C HIS A 200 19.03 18.06 -5.74
N PRO A 201 20.35 18.04 -6.01
CA PRO A 201 20.93 17.33 -7.17
C PRO A 201 20.58 15.83 -7.26
N HIS A 202 20.37 15.17 -6.13
CA HIS A 202 20.03 13.75 -6.06
C HIS A 202 18.53 13.47 -5.90
N PHE A 203 17.66 14.48 -5.97
CA PHE A 203 16.22 14.30 -5.77
C PHE A 203 15.62 13.26 -6.72
N GLN A 204 15.92 13.37 -8.01
CA GLN A 204 15.42 12.44 -9.02
C GLN A 204 15.98 11.02 -8.81
N GLN A 205 17.25 10.89 -8.48
CA GLN A 205 17.88 9.60 -8.20
C GLN A 205 17.23 8.89 -7.01
N ILE A 206 16.89 9.64 -5.95
CA ILE A 206 16.20 9.12 -4.77
C ILE A 206 14.78 8.67 -5.13
N LEU A 207 14.06 9.44 -5.96
CA LEU A 207 12.74 9.05 -6.46
C LEU A 207 12.77 7.74 -7.24
N GLU A 208 13.79 7.54 -8.07
CA GLU A 208 13.94 6.32 -8.89
C GLU A 208 14.18 5.07 -8.05
N MET A 209 14.85 5.22 -6.90
CA MET A 209 15.04 4.12 -5.95
C MET A 209 13.73 3.70 -5.26
N GLN A 210 12.78 4.63 -5.15
CA GLN A 210 11.50 4.41 -4.47
C GLN A 210 10.42 3.99 -5.47
N HIS A 211 10.11 2.71 -5.55
CA HIS A 211 9.15 2.16 -6.53
C HIS A 211 7.70 2.61 -6.33
N GLY A 212 7.30 2.96 -5.11
CA GLY A 212 5.95 3.35 -4.76
C GLY A 212 5.49 4.68 -5.36
N SER A 213 6.42 5.59 -5.71
CA SER A 213 6.13 6.93 -6.22
C SER A 213 6.05 7.03 -7.75
N ARG A 214 6.21 5.93 -8.48
CA ARG A 214 6.18 5.92 -9.94
C ARG A 214 4.89 6.54 -10.49
N GLY A 215 5.03 7.44 -11.44
CA GLY A 215 3.92 8.12 -12.13
C GLY A 215 3.44 9.41 -11.47
N PHE A 216 3.85 9.73 -10.23
CA PHE A 216 3.45 10.97 -9.56
C PHE A 216 4.55 11.60 -8.69
N GLY A 217 5.62 10.89 -8.35
CA GLY A 217 6.67 11.38 -7.45
C GLY A 217 7.37 12.64 -7.96
N HIS A 218 7.44 12.84 -9.28
CA HIS A 218 8.01 14.04 -9.91
C HIS A 218 7.22 15.33 -9.60
N LEU A 219 5.98 15.21 -9.10
CA LEU A 219 5.15 16.33 -8.68
C LEU A 219 5.43 16.76 -7.23
N ALA A 220 6.23 16.00 -6.48
CA ALA A 220 6.53 16.30 -5.10
C ALA A 220 7.48 17.49 -4.98
N ASP A 221 7.17 18.42 -4.10
CA ASP A 221 8.03 19.56 -3.74
C ASP A 221 9.22 19.12 -2.87
N LYS A 222 8.98 18.17 -1.98
CA LYS A 222 9.97 17.66 -1.03
C LYS A 222 9.82 16.16 -0.83
N LEU A 223 10.92 15.51 -0.47
CA LEU A 223 10.95 14.13 0.03
C LEU A 223 11.35 14.13 1.50
N LEU A 224 10.66 13.35 2.31
CA LEU A 224 11.07 13.07 3.68
C LEU A 224 11.60 11.64 3.75
N ILE A 225 12.87 11.52 4.13
CA ILE A 225 13.50 10.23 4.38
C ILE A 225 13.57 10.05 5.89
N ILE A 226 12.93 9.01 6.38
CA ILE A 226 12.96 8.66 7.79
C ILE A 226 13.98 7.54 7.99
N SER A 227 14.96 7.78 8.82
CA SER A 227 15.96 6.80 9.22
C SER A 227 15.87 6.51 10.71
N THR A 228 16.34 5.33 11.11
CA THR A 228 16.38 4.91 12.51
C THR A 228 17.79 4.50 12.89
N SER A 229 18.29 5.04 14.00
CA SER A 229 19.59 4.67 14.53
C SER A 229 19.55 3.29 15.19
N LEU A 230 20.23 2.30 14.60
CA LEU A 230 20.27 0.94 15.11
C LEU A 230 21.03 0.83 16.45
N VAL A 231 21.90 1.79 16.79
CA VAL A 231 22.61 1.81 18.08
C VAL A 231 21.69 2.01 19.29
N ALA A 232 20.45 2.48 19.04
CA ALA A 232 19.43 2.60 20.06
C ALA A 232 18.79 1.26 20.46
N TYR A 233 19.10 0.17 19.77
CA TYR A 233 18.49 -1.15 19.98
C TYR A 233 19.55 -2.17 20.41
N ASN A 234 19.21 -3.05 21.35
CA ASN A 234 20.11 -4.08 21.89
C ASN A 234 20.18 -5.36 21.04
N GLY A 235 19.75 -5.31 19.83
CA GLY A 235 19.65 -6.42 18.86
C GLY A 235 18.39 -6.22 17.99
N ILE A 236 18.47 -6.81 16.84
CA ILE A 236 17.35 -6.88 15.88
C ILE A 236 16.63 -8.19 16.16
#